data_7a7873f3a775038f6f565a540a33c4c6
#
_entry.id   7a7873f3a775038f6f565a540a33c4c6
#
_cell.length_a   1.000
_cell.length_b   1.000
_cell.length_c   1.000
_cell.angle_alpha   90.00
_cell.angle_beta   90.00
_cell.angle_gamma   90.00
#
_symmetry.space_group_name_H-M   'P 1'
#
loop_
_entity.id
_entity.type
_entity.pdbx_description
1 polymer ?
#
loop_
_entity_poly.entity_id
_entity_poly.type
_entity_poly.pdbx_seq_one_letter_code
_entity_poly.pdbx_strand_id
1 'polypeptide(L)'
;MGKTALVVDDSPTMRQMVALTLTNAGFTVVEAEHGKDAVKKVADGSKMDIVVTDLNMPEMDGITLIKELRNMAAFKFTPILMLTTESAEDKKKAGKEAGATGWIVKPFNPELMLKVIAKVLPA
;
A
#
# COMPACT_ATOMS: atom_id res chain seq x y z
N MET A 1 1.44 5.31 17.85
CA MET A 1 0.27 4.73 18.44
C MET A 1 -0.96 5.14 17.66
N GLY A 2 -1.86 4.23 17.37
CA GLY A 2 -3.06 4.53 16.62
C GLY A 2 -2.85 4.82 15.14
N LYS A 3 -1.76 4.37 14.56
CA LYS A 3 -1.55 4.51 13.11
C LYS A 3 -2.38 3.48 12.37
N THR A 4 -2.94 3.88 11.23
CA THR A 4 -3.80 3.03 10.41
C THR A 4 -3.15 2.80 9.05
N ALA A 5 -3.17 1.54 8.61
CA ALA A 5 -2.62 1.15 7.33
C ALA A 5 -3.73 0.57 6.44
N LEU A 6 -3.69 0.94 5.16
CA LEU A 6 -4.54 0.32 4.15
C LEU A 6 -3.70 -0.70 3.39
N VAL A 7 -4.14 -1.95 3.39
CA VAL A 7 -3.47 -3.05 2.70
C VAL A 7 -4.35 -3.52 1.55
N VAL A 8 -3.83 -3.47 0.34
CA VAL A 8 -4.58 -3.82 -0.87
C VAL A 8 -3.85 -4.96 -1.59
N ASP A 9 -4.50 -6.10 -1.69
CA ASP A 9 -3.94 -7.27 -2.37
C ASP A 9 -5.09 -8.20 -2.74
N ASP A 10 -5.11 -8.71 -3.97
CA ASP A 10 -6.14 -9.62 -4.41
C ASP A 10 -5.91 -11.05 -3.93
N SER A 11 -4.72 -11.36 -3.44
CA SER A 11 -4.41 -12.65 -2.82
C SER A 11 -4.79 -12.61 -1.35
N PRO A 12 -5.79 -13.38 -0.89
CA PRO A 12 -6.18 -13.39 0.52
C PRO A 12 -5.02 -13.79 1.44
N THR A 13 -4.21 -14.77 1.01
CA THR A 13 -3.07 -15.23 1.80
C THR A 13 -2.03 -14.12 1.99
N MET A 14 -1.64 -13.47 0.91
CA MET A 14 -0.65 -12.40 0.96
C MET A 14 -1.19 -11.21 1.76
N ARG A 15 -2.45 -10.84 1.53
CA ARG A 15 -3.10 -9.74 2.24
C ARG A 15 -3.10 -10.00 3.76
N GLN A 16 -3.42 -11.23 4.16
CA GLN A 16 -3.42 -11.59 5.57
C GLN A 16 -2.02 -11.55 6.18
N MET A 17 -1.01 -11.98 5.44
CA MET A 17 0.36 -11.95 5.90
C MET A 17 0.85 -10.52 6.13
N VAL A 18 0.56 -9.63 5.22
CA VAL A 18 0.92 -8.21 5.35
C VAL A 18 0.15 -7.59 6.51
N ALA A 19 -1.16 -7.87 6.59
CA ALA A 19 -2.00 -7.33 7.66
C ALA A 19 -1.50 -7.79 9.03
N LEU A 20 -1.14 -9.07 9.16
CA LEU A 20 -0.62 -9.60 10.42
C LEU A 20 0.69 -8.93 10.81
N THR A 21 1.60 -8.76 9.84
CA THR A 21 2.87 -8.08 10.10
C THR A 21 2.65 -6.68 10.64
N LEU A 22 1.73 -5.92 10.04
CA LEU A 22 1.44 -4.56 10.47
C LEU A 22 0.69 -4.51 11.79
N THR A 23 -0.27 -5.42 11.99
CA THR A 23 -1.01 -5.51 13.25
C THR A 23 -0.06 -5.80 14.41
N ASN A 24 0.88 -6.72 14.22
CA ASN A 24 1.87 -7.04 15.24
C ASN A 24 2.79 -5.86 15.56
N ALA A 25 2.93 -4.93 14.61
CA ALA A 25 3.74 -3.72 14.82
C ALA A 25 2.93 -2.55 15.40
N GLY A 26 1.66 -2.78 15.72
CA GLY A 26 0.83 -1.76 16.37
C GLY A 26 -0.11 -0.99 15.46
N PHE A 27 -0.19 -1.36 14.17
CA PHE A 27 -1.10 -0.69 13.25
C PHE A 27 -2.51 -1.24 13.35
N THR A 28 -3.48 -0.38 13.13
CA THR A 28 -4.84 -0.80 12.79
C THR A 28 -4.86 -0.99 11.29
N VAL A 29 -5.31 -2.14 10.82
CA VAL A 29 -5.24 -2.46 9.39
C VAL A 29 -6.63 -2.50 8.78
N VAL A 30 -6.79 -1.80 7.65
CA VAL A 30 -7.96 -1.88 6.80
C VAL A 30 -7.54 -2.66 5.55
N GLU A 31 -8.23 -3.74 5.25
CA GLU A 31 -7.91 -4.60 4.11
C GLU A 31 -8.84 -4.33 2.94
N ALA A 32 -8.30 -4.36 1.73
CA ALA A 32 -9.08 -4.26 0.51
C ALA A 32 -8.62 -5.34 -0.47
N GLU A 33 -9.56 -5.89 -1.22
CA GLU A 33 -9.29 -7.01 -2.12
C GLU A 33 -8.66 -6.58 -3.44
N HIS A 34 -8.91 -5.36 -3.85
CA HIS A 34 -8.36 -4.79 -5.09
C HIS A 34 -8.54 -3.27 -5.06
N GLY A 35 -8.09 -2.60 -6.13
CA GLY A 35 -8.08 -1.15 -6.17
C GLY A 35 -9.45 -0.50 -6.02
N LYS A 36 -10.46 -1.04 -6.68
CA LYS A 36 -11.82 -0.48 -6.58
C LYS A 36 -12.37 -0.60 -5.17
N ASP A 37 -12.14 -1.73 -4.51
CA ASP A 37 -12.55 -1.93 -3.12
C ASP A 37 -11.84 -0.94 -2.20
N ALA A 38 -10.56 -0.70 -2.45
CA ALA A 38 -9.76 0.26 -1.68
C ALA A 38 -10.33 1.66 -1.81
N VAL A 39 -10.61 2.11 -3.04
CA VAL A 39 -11.17 3.44 -3.28
C VAL A 39 -12.53 3.57 -2.57
N LYS A 40 -13.36 2.55 -2.67
CA LYS A 40 -14.67 2.53 -2.03
C LYS A 40 -14.55 2.67 -0.51
N LYS A 41 -13.61 1.96 0.09
CA LYS A 41 -13.44 1.97 1.56
C LYS A 41 -12.93 3.30 2.09
N VAL A 42 -12.26 4.10 1.27
CA VAL A 42 -11.72 5.40 1.69
C VAL A 42 -12.48 6.58 1.08
N ALA A 43 -13.56 6.31 0.35
CA ALA A 43 -14.35 7.36 -0.31
C ALA A 43 -14.99 8.33 0.67
N ASP A 44 -15.16 7.93 1.92
CA ASP A 44 -15.73 8.78 3.00
C ASP A 44 -14.72 9.78 3.57
N GLY A 45 -13.51 9.84 3.02
CA GLY A 45 -12.48 10.73 3.53
C GLY A 45 -11.63 10.15 4.65
N SER A 46 -11.76 8.86 4.94
CA SER A 46 -10.94 8.19 5.95
C SER A 46 -9.46 8.40 5.68
N LYS A 47 -8.73 8.73 6.73
CA LYS A 47 -7.28 8.94 6.63
C LYS A 47 -6.54 7.67 6.98
N MET A 48 -5.50 7.40 6.18
CA MET A 48 -4.58 6.31 6.45
C MET A 48 -3.20 6.91 6.67
N ASP A 49 -2.42 6.30 7.53
CA ASP A 49 -1.03 6.74 7.76
C ASP A 49 -0.09 6.17 6.71
N ILE A 50 -0.44 5.02 6.14
CA ILE A 50 0.35 4.39 5.10
C ILE A 50 -0.55 3.48 4.26
N VAL A 51 -0.18 3.31 2.99
CA VAL A 51 -0.85 2.38 2.08
C VAL A 51 0.19 1.39 1.57
N VAL A 52 -0.13 0.10 1.62
CA VAL A 52 0.68 -0.96 1.01
C VAL A 52 -0.20 -1.64 -0.02
N THR A 53 0.16 -1.55 -1.28
CA THR A 53 -0.68 -2.11 -2.35
C THR A 53 0.11 -3.03 -3.25
N ASP A 54 -0.53 -4.15 -3.64
CA ASP A 54 -0.04 -5.00 -4.70
C ASP A 54 -0.07 -4.23 -6.02
N LEU A 55 0.78 -4.61 -6.95
CA LEU A 55 0.86 -3.98 -8.26
C LEU A 55 -0.12 -4.62 -9.24
N ASN A 56 -0.18 -5.95 -9.28
CA ASN A 56 -0.99 -6.69 -10.24
C ASN A 56 -2.31 -7.14 -9.61
N MET A 57 -3.39 -6.46 -9.94
CA MET A 57 -4.71 -6.74 -9.40
C MET A 57 -5.76 -6.65 -10.50
N PRO A 58 -6.86 -7.43 -10.39
CA PRO A 58 -7.97 -7.28 -11.34
C PRO A 58 -8.66 -5.95 -11.15
N GLU A 59 -9.35 -5.51 -12.17
CA GLU A 59 -10.18 -4.32 -12.25
C GLU A 59 -9.40 -3.00 -12.15
N MET A 60 -8.48 -2.86 -11.20
CA MET A 60 -7.67 -1.66 -11.06
C MET A 60 -6.31 -2.07 -10.51
N ASP A 61 -5.26 -1.92 -11.31
CA ASP A 61 -3.90 -2.27 -10.86
C ASP A 61 -3.39 -1.24 -9.84
N GLY A 62 -2.24 -1.58 -9.22
CA GLY A 62 -1.67 -0.75 -8.17
C GLY A 62 -1.26 0.63 -8.62
N ILE A 63 -0.77 0.77 -9.85
CA ILE A 63 -0.37 2.08 -10.37
C ILE A 63 -1.59 2.99 -10.56
N THR A 64 -2.67 2.46 -11.11
CA THR A 64 -3.92 3.20 -11.26
C THR A 64 -4.48 3.57 -9.89
N LEU A 65 -4.44 2.65 -8.94
CA LEU A 65 -4.88 2.93 -7.57
C LEU A 65 -4.09 4.08 -6.95
N ILE A 66 -2.76 4.07 -7.12
CA ILE A 66 -1.92 5.14 -6.58
C ILE A 66 -2.34 6.49 -7.15
N LYS A 67 -2.57 6.56 -8.47
CA LYS A 67 -3.04 7.79 -9.12
C LYS A 67 -4.37 8.25 -8.55
N GLU A 68 -5.31 7.32 -8.35
CA GLU A 68 -6.61 7.63 -7.77
C GLU A 68 -6.48 8.17 -6.35
N LEU A 69 -5.66 7.53 -5.53
CA LEU A 69 -5.46 7.98 -4.14
C LEU A 69 -4.80 9.35 -4.10
N ARG A 70 -3.83 9.60 -4.97
CA ARG A 70 -3.14 10.91 -5.00
C ARG A 70 -4.07 12.05 -5.39
N ASN A 71 -5.16 11.76 -6.06
CA ASN A 71 -6.18 12.77 -6.39
C ASN A 71 -7.13 13.06 -5.23
N MET A 72 -7.05 12.26 -4.16
CA MET A 72 -7.86 12.49 -2.95
C MET A 72 -7.09 13.34 -1.97
N ALA A 73 -7.71 14.38 -1.42
CA ALA A 73 -7.05 15.30 -0.50
C ALA A 73 -6.45 14.57 0.71
N ALA A 74 -7.16 13.54 1.22
CA ALA A 74 -6.72 12.78 2.39
C ALA A 74 -5.43 12.00 2.14
N PHE A 75 -5.08 11.72 0.88
CA PHE A 75 -3.92 10.90 0.51
C PHE A 75 -2.81 11.67 -0.19
N LYS A 76 -2.91 12.99 -0.24
CA LYS A 76 -1.94 13.79 -0.98
C LYS A 76 -0.50 13.57 -0.51
N PHE A 77 -0.30 13.37 0.78
CA PHE A 77 1.02 13.19 1.36
C PHE A 77 1.21 11.85 2.06
N THR A 78 0.23 10.95 1.97
CA THR A 78 0.31 9.64 2.62
C THR A 78 1.36 8.78 1.94
N PRO A 79 2.30 8.16 2.68
CA PRO A 79 3.24 7.21 2.08
C PRO A 79 2.49 6.05 1.44
N ILE A 80 2.87 5.70 0.21
CA ILE A 80 2.28 4.58 -0.52
C ILE A 80 3.42 3.69 -0.99
N LEU A 81 3.41 2.43 -0.55
CA LEU A 81 4.39 1.43 -0.94
C LEU A 81 3.77 0.42 -1.87
N MET A 82 4.48 0.10 -2.95
CA MET A 82 4.07 -0.98 -3.85
C MET A 82 4.69 -2.29 -3.36
N LEU A 83 3.89 -3.35 -3.33
CA LEU A 83 4.36 -4.69 -3.04
C LEU A 83 4.25 -5.50 -4.33
N THR A 84 5.37 -5.93 -4.89
CA THR A 84 5.38 -6.47 -6.25
C THR A 84 6.43 -7.56 -6.42
N THR A 85 6.14 -8.50 -7.33
CA THR A 85 7.14 -9.48 -7.79
C THR A 85 8.01 -8.88 -8.89
N GLU A 86 7.62 -7.72 -9.40
CA GLU A 86 8.35 -7.07 -10.48
C GLU A 86 9.55 -6.31 -9.96
N SER A 87 10.72 -6.58 -10.55
CA SER A 87 11.92 -5.80 -10.26
C SER A 87 12.34 -4.95 -11.45
N ALA A 88 11.56 -4.96 -12.52
CA ALA A 88 11.86 -4.21 -13.73
C ALA A 88 11.85 -2.71 -13.49
N GLU A 89 12.82 -2.02 -14.05
CA GLU A 89 12.98 -0.58 -13.88
C GLU A 89 11.77 0.21 -14.38
N ASP A 90 11.16 -0.21 -15.49
CA ASP A 90 10.00 0.49 -16.03
C ASP A 90 8.79 0.43 -15.10
N LYS A 91 8.59 -0.68 -14.36
CA LYS A 91 7.51 -0.77 -13.37
C LYS A 91 7.77 0.11 -12.17
N LYS A 92 9.01 0.16 -11.70
CA LYS A 92 9.41 1.04 -10.61
C LYS A 92 9.25 2.50 -11.02
N LYS A 93 9.65 2.83 -12.23
CA LYS A 93 9.53 4.18 -12.77
C LYS A 93 8.07 4.59 -12.89
N ALA A 94 7.23 3.70 -13.43
CA ALA A 94 5.79 3.98 -13.57
C ALA A 94 5.13 4.20 -12.20
N GLY A 95 5.49 3.39 -11.20
CA GLY A 95 4.97 3.56 -9.85
C GLY A 95 5.39 4.89 -9.25
N LYS A 96 6.65 5.25 -9.41
CA LYS A 96 7.17 6.50 -8.89
C LYS A 96 6.50 7.71 -9.56
N GLU A 97 6.31 7.65 -10.87
CA GLU A 97 5.61 8.70 -11.61
C GLU A 97 4.15 8.83 -11.17
N ALA A 98 3.53 7.70 -10.80
CA ALA A 98 2.16 7.72 -10.27
C ALA A 98 2.07 8.31 -8.87
N GLY A 99 3.19 8.38 -8.15
CA GLY A 99 3.24 8.95 -6.83
C GLY A 99 3.58 7.98 -5.71
N ALA A 100 4.06 6.76 -6.03
CA ALA A 100 4.49 5.81 -5.02
C ALA A 100 5.70 6.35 -4.26
N THR A 101 5.74 6.09 -2.96
CA THR A 101 6.86 6.48 -2.12
C THR A 101 8.02 5.49 -2.26
N GLY A 102 7.70 4.22 -2.47
CA GLY A 102 8.71 3.18 -2.65
C GLY A 102 8.06 1.86 -2.99
N TRP A 103 8.84 0.79 -2.95
CA TRP A 103 8.34 -0.54 -3.26
C TRP A 103 9.06 -1.59 -2.41
N ILE A 104 8.43 -2.76 -2.28
CA ILE A 104 8.97 -3.93 -1.61
C ILE A 104 8.77 -5.12 -2.55
N VAL A 105 9.82 -5.89 -2.77
CA VAL A 105 9.76 -7.04 -3.69
C VAL A 105 9.24 -8.27 -2.96
N LYS A 106 8.31 -9.00 -3.58
CA LYS A 106 7.81 -10.27 -3.07
C LYS A 106 8.77 -11.41 -3.38
N PRO A 107 8.89 -12.43 -2.55
CA PRO A 107 8.25 -12.55 -1.24
C PRO A 107 8.88 -11.58 -0.24
N PHE A 108 8.06 -10.96 0.58
CA PHE A 108 8.56 -9.96 1.50
C PHE A 108 9.09 -10.60 2.79
N ASN A 109 10.07 -9.92 3.38
CA ASN A 109 10.58 -10.25 4.69
C ASN A 109 9.91 -9.29 5.69
N PRO A 110 9.20 -9.79 6.72
CA PRO A 110 8.49 -8.90 7.65
C PRO A 110 9.39 -7.86 8.31
N GLU A 111 10.59 -8.23 8.71
CA GLU A 111 11.51 -7.29 9.33
C GLU A 111 11.94 -6.19 8.36
N LEU A 112 12.23 -6.57 7.12
CA LEU A 112 12.62 -5.62 6.09
C LEU A 112 11.47 -4.69 5.74
N MET A 113 10.26 -5.23 5.66
CA MET A 113 9.06 -4.43 5.40
C MET A 113 8.90 -3.37 6.48
N LEU A 114 9.03 -3.75 7.74
CA LEU A 114 8.88 -2.79 8.85
C LEU A 114 9.97 -1.73 8.84
N LYS A 115 11.18 -2.09 8.41
CA LYS A 115 12.26 -1.11 8.26
C LYS A 115 11.95 -0.09 7.16
N VAL A 116 11.43 -0.55 6.03
CA VAL A 116 11.04 0.35 4.94
C VAL A 116 9.92 1.28 5.38
N ILE A 117 8.92 0.72 6.07
CA ILE A 117 7.80 1.50 6.59
C ILE A 117 8.30 2.58 7.55
N ALA A 118 9.21 2.23 8.45
CA ALA A 118 9.77 3.19 9.40
C ALA A 118 10.50 4.35 8.71
N LYS A 119 11.11 4.09 7.56
CA LYS A 119 11.80 5.13 6.79
C LYS A 119 10.85 6.11 6.13
N VAL A 120 9.67 5.66 5.72
CA VAL A 120 8.74 6.51 4.96
C VAL A 120 7.69 7.18 5.84
N LEU A 121 7.47 6.67 7.05
CA LEU A 121 6.54 7.31 7.98
C LEU A 121 7.20 8.48 8.69
N PRO A 122 6.48 9.58 8.85
CA PRO A 122 6.98 10.68 9.67
C PRO A 122 7.16 10.22 11.12
N ALA A 123 8.14 10.75 11.77
CA ALA A 123 8.47 10.41 13.15
C ALA A 123 7.33 10.77 14.11
#